data_cfc98452d67241c4fb69688ec4ab75a5
#
_entry.id   cfc98452d67241c4fb69688ec4ab75a5
#
_cell.length_a   1.000
_cell.length_b   1.000
_cell.length_c   1.000
_cell.angle_alpha   90.00
_cell.angle_beta   90.00
_cell.angle_gamma   90.00
#
_symmetry.space_group_name_H-M   'P 1'
#
loop_
_entity.id
_entity.type
_entity.pdbx_description
1 polymer ?
#
loop_
_entity_poly.entity_id
_entity_poly.type
_entity_poly.pdbx_seq_one_letter_code
_entity_poly.pdbx_strand_id
1 'polypeptide(L)'
;MRNLFIVFYCLVSALTIKANGQDSLWKIQTTDYHGTYYGATVANGGIGILPWKEPFSIRHVMLNHVFDSATPQDVSRVLRGINPFNLQMQINGQTVNGDNISRWEQCIDMKEATHNTHFTCDGKADVSYSICALRNLPYAGLVRVEVVALGDMYLTVSNPIEIPDEYKNIGSKLVNVNVNGNDIKIVRTWALSKYREQKVSASSAFIYDKNSSVQQQYNGSGQISISLKKGEKFFFTLLGAVCTGRDFIDPYNESDREVIYGAKEGLTRLMDGHRKLWNEMWKGDIVIEGDDEAQRTVRFALYNL
;
A
#
# COMPACT_ATOMS: atom_id res chain seq x y z
N MET A 1 -33.53 -22.54 -33.98
CA MET A 1 -32.65 -21.43 -33.54
C MET A 1 -32.47 -21.30 -32.01
N ARG A 2 -32.98 -22.25 -31.21
CA ARG A 2 -32.91 -22.16 -29.71
C ARG A 2 -31.78 -22.98 -29.10
N ASN A 3 -31.14 -23.87 -29.86
CA ASN A 3 -30.07 -24.76 -29.34
C ASN A 3 -28.65 -24.22 -29.54
N LEU A 4 -28.47 -23.12 -30.30
CA LEU A 4 -27.12 -22.52 -30.54
C LEU A 4 -26.66 -21.60 -29.40
N PHE A 5 -27.61 -21.02 -28.65
CA PHE A 5 -27.29 -20.11 -27.53
C PHE A 5 -26.80 -20.84 -26.26
N ILE A 6 -27.24 -22.10 -26.05
CA ILE A 6 -26.85 -22.86 -24.83
C ILE A 6 -25.42 -23.38 -24.94
N VAL A 7 -24.94 -23.71 -26.15
CA VAL A 7 -23.56 -24.18 -26.38
C VAL A 7 -22.55 -23.04 -26.20
N PHE A 8 -22.91 -21.80 -26.55
CA PHE A 8 -22.02 -20.65 -26.38
C PHE A 8 -21.87 -20.23 -24.93
N TYR A 9 -22.91 -20.38 -24.10
CA TYR A 9 -22.87 -20.04 -22.67
C TYR A 9 -22.02 -21.04 -21.85
N CYS A 10 -22.03 -22.32 -22.22
CA CYS A 10 -21.19 -23.33 -21.61
C CYS A 10 -19.70 -23.20 -21.96
N LEU A 11 -19.37 -22.69 -23.16
CA LEU A 11 -17.98 -22.46 -23.58
C LEU A 11 -17.35 -21.22 -22.89
N VAL A 12 -18.13 -20.17 -22.62
CA VAL A 12 -17.66 -18.97 -21.92
C VAL A 12 -17.44 -19.27 -20.43
N SER A 13 -18.30 -20.09 -19.80
CA SER A 13 -18.11 -20.49 -18.40
C SER A 13 -16.91 -21.43 -18.18
N ALA A 14 -16.60 -22.28 -19.15
CA ALA A 14 -15.43 -23.16 -19.09
C ALA A 14 -14.09 -22.41 -19.26
N LEU A 15 -14.08 -21.32 -20.03
CA LEU A 15 -12.89 -20.46 -20.21
C LEU A 15 -12.62 -19.61 -18.97
N THR A 16 -13.66 -19.16 -18.25
CA THR A 16 -13.49 -18.39 -17.00
C THR A 16 -12.99 -19.26 -15.84
N ILE A 17 -13.36 -20.54 -15.79
CA ILE A 17 -12.90 -21.48 -14.74
C ILE A 17 -11.40 -21.83 -14.93
N LYS A 18 -10.90 -21.93 -16.16
CA LYS A 18 -9.46 -22.17 -16.42
C LYS A 18 -8.58 -20.93 -16.15
N ALA A 19 -9.07 -19.72 -16.38
CA ALA A 19 -8.35 -18.49 -16.06
C ALA A 19 -8.19 -18.32 -14.54
N ASN A 20 -9.19 -18.64 -13.75
CA ASN A 20 -9.12 -18.57 -12.27
C ASN A 20 -8.14 -19.57 -11.65
N GLY A 21 -7.90 -20.72 -12.27
CA GLY A 21 -6.96 -21.72 -11.74
C GLY A 21 -5.50 -21.29 -11.84
N GLN A 22 -5.08 -20.65 -12.92
CA GLN A 22 -3.70 -20.20 -13.09
C GLN A 22 -3.35 -18.98 -12.24
N ASP A 23 -4.29 -18.07 -12.01
CA ASP A 23 -4.07 -16.90 -11.14
C ASP A 23 -3.92 -17.28 -9.67
N SER A 24 -4.52 -18.36 -9.21
CA SER A 24 -4.40 -18.83 -7.82
C SER A 24 -2.99 -19.31 -7.45
N LEU A 25 -2.19 -19.70 -8.44
CA LEU A 25 -0.79 -20.13 -8.25
C LEU A 25 0.17 -18.96 -7.96
N TRP A 26 -0.28 -17.73 -8.08
CA TRP A 26 0.46 -16.52 -7.78
C TRP A 26 0.03 -15.85 -6.49
N LYS A 27 -0.93 -16.44 -5.78
CA LYS A 27 -1.57 -15.81 -4.63
C LYS A 27 -1.48 -16.69 -3.39
N ILE A 28 -1.16 -16.06 -2.27
CA ILE A 28 -1.30 -16.63 -0.94
C ILE A 28 -2.30 -15.77 -0.19
N GLN A 29 -3.37 -16.38 0.29
CA GLN A 29 -4.51 -15.67 0.87
C GLN A 29 -4.94 -16.27 2.19
N THR A 30 -5.59 -15.45 3.02
CA THR A 30 -6.22 -15.86 4.27
C THR A 30 -7.52 -15.09 4.49
N THR A 31 -8.49 -15.76 5.07
CA THR A 31 -9.77 -15.19 5.55
C THR A 31 -9.89 -15.29 7.08
N ASP A 32 -8.88 -15.87 7.74
CA ASP A 32 -8.86 -16.04 9.19
C ASP A 32 -8.26 -14.81 9.88
N TYR A 33 -9.14 -13.85 10.21
CA TYR A 33 -8.77 -12.63 10.92
C TYR A 33 -8.23 -12.90 12.33
N HIS A 34 -8.73 -13.94 13.02
CA HIS A 34 -8.38 -14.25 14.42
C HIS A 34 -7.19 -15.19 14.57
N GLY A 35 -6.77 -15.82 13.47
CA GLY A 35 -5.62 -16.71 13.46
C GLY A 35 -4.28 -16.01 13.71
N THR A 36 -3.24 -16.83 13.84
CA THR A 36 -1.87 -16.34 13.95
C THR A 36 -1.47 -15.66 12.65
N TYR A 37 -1.02 -14.41 12.75
CA TYR A 37 -0.68 -13.59 11.59
C TYR A 37 0.79 -13.20 11.58
N TYR A 38 1.48 -13.49 10.50
CA TYR A 38 2.89 -13.13 10.30
C TYR A 38 3.09 -11.97 9.34
N GLY A 39 2.09 -11.67 8.50
CA GLY A 39 2.18 -10.69 7.43
C GLY A 39 3.04 -11.15 6.25
N ALA A 40 2.81 -10.56 5.09
CA ALA A 40 3.65 -10.74 3.92
C ALA A 40 4.18 -9.38 3.48
N THR A 41 5.50 -9.24 3.43
CA THR A 41 6.15 -7.97 3.08
C THR A 41 6.03 -7.71 1.58
N VAL A 42 5.68 -6.49 1.19
CA VAL A 42 5.91 -6.00 -0.17
C VAL A 42 7.19 -5.16 -0.17
N ALA A 43 8.09 -5.45 -1.10
CA ALA A 43 9.41 -4.81 -1.15
C ALA A 43 9.85 -4.54 -2.59
N ASN A 44 10.76 -3.58 -2.75
CA ASN A 44 11.27 -3.17 -4.06
C ASN A 44 12.81 -3.08 -4.13
N GLY A 45 13.49 -3.51 -3.06
CA GLY A 45 14.94 -3.41 -2.92
C GLY A 45 15.43 -2.15 -2.19
N GLY A 46 14.66 -1.07 -2.15
CA GLY A 46 14.95 0.15 -1.37
C GLY A 46 14.20 0.17 -0.04
N ILE A 47 12.90 -0.06 -0.09
CA ILE A 47 12.03 -0.15 1.08
C ILE A 47 11.27 -1.47 1.10
N GLY A 48 10.95 -1.94 2.32
CA GLY A 48 10.03 -3.05 2.57
C GLY A 48 8.87 -2.57 3.44
N ILE A 49 7.64 -2.84 3.05
CA ILE A 49 6.43 -2.48 3.77
C ILE A 49 5.81 -3.76 4.30
N LEU A 50 5.62 -3.88 5.60
CA LEU A 50 4.98 -5.02 6.25
C LEU A 50 3.54 -4.67 6.64
N PRO A 51 2.54 -5.02 5.82
CA PRO A 51 1.14 -4.87 6.16
C PRO A 51 0.76 -5.72 7.38
N TRP A 52 -0.30 -5.31 8.07
CA TRP A 52 -0.82 -6.05 9.21
C TRP A 52 -2.28 -6.43 9.01
N LYS A 53 -2.83 -7.30 9.88
CA LYS A 53 -4.21 -7.77 9.76
C LYS A 53 -5.26 -6.69 10.05
N GLU A 54 -4.94 -5.76 10.96
CA GLU A 54 -5.83 -4.64 11.24
C GLU A 54 -6.02 -3.76 10.00
N PRO A 55 -7.26 -3.30 9.72
CA PRO A 55 -7.53 -2.47 8.56
C PRO A 55 -6.57 -1.29 8.45
N PHE A 56 -5.94 -1.17 7.26
CA PHE A 56 -5.01 -0.09 6.91
C PHE A 56 -3.74 0.02 7.76
N SER A 57 -3.48 -0.95 8.63
CA SER A 57 -2.30 -0.94 9.49
C SER A 57 -1.08 -1.49 8.75
N ILE A 58 0.03 -0.78 8.88
CA ILE A 58 1.35 -1.20 8.43
C ILE A 58 2.25 -1.25 9.65
N ARG A 59 2.74 -2.44 9.97
CA ARG A 59 3.51 -2.68 11.18
C ARG A 59 4.91 -2.06 11.12
N HIS A 60 5.57 -2.19 9.97
CA HIS A 60 6.93 -1.68 9.78
C HIS A 60 7.15 -1.23 8.33
N VAL A 61 7.94 -0.18 8.19
CA VAL A 61 8.65 0.16 6.97
C VAL A 61 10.13 -0.10 7.24
N MET A 62 10.76 -0.95 6.45
CA MET A 62 12.17 -1.30 6.57
C MET A 62 12.97 -0.52 5.53
N LEU A 63 14.12 0.00 5.94
CA LEU A 63 15.04 0.73 5.07
C LEU A 63 16.20 -0.20 4.70
N ASN A 64 16.24 -0.65 3.46
CA ASN A 64 17.30 -1.56 3.03
C ASN A 64 18.67 -0.85 3.07
N HIS A 65 19.70 -1.55 3.60
CA HIS A 65 21.07 -1.05 3.76
C HIS A 65 21.26 0.19 4.67
N VAL A 66 20.25 0.59 5.43
CA VAL A 66 20.37 1.66 6.43
C VAL A 66 20.41 1.04 7.81
N PHE A 67 21.44 1.37 8.58
CA PHE A 67 21.71 0.73 9.86
C PHE A 67 21.89 1.74 10.98
N ASP A 68 21.38 1.42 12.15
CA ASP A 68 21.67 2.07 13.42
C ASP A 68 21.86 1.01 14.52
N SER A 69 22.27 1.45 15.71
CA SER A 69 22.45 0.58 16.86
C SER A 69 21.31 0.80 17.86
N ALA A 70 20.98 -0.20 18.68
CA ALA A 70 20.04 -0.02 19.78
C ALA A 70 20.69 0.69 20.96
N THR A 71 22.00 0.49 21.15
CA THR A 71 22.86 1.19 22.09
C THR A 71 24.20 1.54 21.42
N PRO A 72 25.03 2.43 22.01
CA PRO A 72 26.34 2.76 21.43
C PRO A 72 27.29 1.56 21.25
N GLN A 73 27.10 0.50 22.05
CA GLN A 73 27.90 -0.72 22.02
C GLN A 73 27.26 -1.88 21.26
N ASP A 74 26.02 -1.74 20.83
CA ASP A 74 25.27 -2.79 20.17
C ASP A 74 25.69 -2.99 18.71
N VAL A 75 25.43 -4.21 18.25
CA VAL A 75 25.55 -4.55 16.84
C VAL A 75 24.54 -3.72 16.03
N SER A 76 24.99 -3.27 14.86
CA SER A 76 24.14 -2.56 13.93
C SER A 76 22.93 -3.39 13.49
N ARG A 77 21.77 -2.80 13.48
CA ARG A 77 20.52 -3.37 12.99
C ARG A 77 19.97 -2.56 11.82
N VAL A 78 19.25 -3.20 10.93
CA VAL A 78 18.50 -2.50 9.89
C VAL A 78 17.55 -1.52 10.55
N LEU A 79 17.60 -0.27 10.12
CA LEU A 79 16.78 0.80 10.68
C LEU A 79 15.34 0.70 10.17
N ARG A 80 14.37 0.78 11.08
CA ARG A 80 12.96 0.94 10.70
C ARG A 80 12.77 2.37 10.19
N GLY A 81 12.07 2.51 9.06
CA GLY A 81 11.73 3.81 8.49
C GLY A 81 10.59 4.51 9.24
N ILE A 82 10.53 5.83 9.13
CA ILE A 82 9.31 6.58 9.40
C ILE A 82 8.23 6.01 8.47
N ASN A 83 7.05 5.70 9.00
CA ASN A 83 5.98 5.06 8.23
C ASN A 83 4.93 6.09 7.75
N PRO A 84 4.94 6.47 6.47
CA PRO A 84 3.98 7.40 5.89
C PRO A 84 2.75 6.71 5.29
N PHE A 85 2.59 5.39 5.43
CA PHE A 85 1.60 4.60 4.70
C PHE A 85 0.39 4.17 5.55
N ASN A 86 0.38 4.40 6.86
CA ASN A 86 -0.76 4.11 7.70
C ASN A 86 -1.96 4.98 7.32
N LEU A 87 -3.14 4.38 7.36
CA LEU A 87 -4.41 5.08 7.23
C LEU A 87 -5.31 4.79 8.45
N GLN A 88 -6.12 5.75 8.81
CA GLN A 88 -7.21 5.57 9.75
C GLN A 88 -8.50 6.04 9.07
N MET A 89 -9.46 5.14 8.94
CA MET A 89 -10.75 5.40 8.29
C MET A 89 -11.85 5.52 9.34
N GLN A 90 -12.75 6.46 9.13
CA GLN A 90 -13.97 6.61 9.91
C GLN A 90 -15.16 6.69 8.96
N ILE A 91 -16.24 6.00 9.32
CA ILE A 91 -17.53 6.04 8.61
C ILE A 91 -18.57 6.59 9.60
N ASN A 92 -19.16 7.74 9.28
CA ASN A 92 -20.11 8.46 10.16
C ASN A 92 -19.52 8.69 11.57
N GLY A 93 -18.22 9.01 11.66
CA GLY A 93 -17.50 9.25 12.92
C GLY A 93 -17.08 7.99 13.67
N GLN A 94 -17.44 6.79 13.23
CA GLN A 94 -17.03 5.53 13.82
C GLN A 94 -15.73 5.02 13.16
N THR A 95 -14.69 4.77 13.93
CA THR A 95 -13.42 4.24 13.42
C THR A 95 -13.58 2.81 12.94
N VAL A 96 -13.07 2.53 11.74
CA VAL A 96 -12.99 1.19 11.15
C VAL A 96 -11.85 0.43 11.83
N ASN A 97 -12.15 -0.72 12.41
CA ASN A 97 -11.22 -1.61 13.11
C ASN A 97 -11.70 -3.07 13.02
N GLY A 98 -10.95 -3.99 13.63
CA GLY A 98 -11.27 -5.41 13.61
C GLY A 98 -12.63 -5.81 14.19
N ASP A 99 -13.22 -4.99 15.09
CA ASP A 99 -14.48 -5.30 15.77
C ASP A 99 -15.71 -5.01 14.92
N ASN A 100 -15.59 -4.12 13.91
CA ASN A 100 -16.70 -3.67 13.08
C ASN A 100 -16.56 -4.02 11.59
N ILE A 101 -15.71 -5.01 11.28
CA ILE A 101 -15.57 -5.54 9.93
C ILE A 101 -16.05 -6.99 9.83
N SER A 102 -16.40 -7.38 8.62
CA SER A 102 -16.77 -8.73 8.23
C SER A 102 -16.25 -9.04 6.84
N ARG A 103 -16.31 -10.30 6.42
CA ARG A 103 -15.82 -10.76 5.11
C ARG A 103 -14.38 -10.34 4.84
N TRP A 104 -13.57 -10.27 5.91
CA TRP A 104 -12.17 -9.90 5.78
C TRP A 104 -11.40 -10.96 5.02
N GLU A 105 -10.61 -10.50 4.08
CA GLU A 105 -9.69 -11.31 3.28
C GLU A 105 -8.41 -10.53 3.03
N GLN A 106 -7.29 -11.20 3.14
CA GLN A 106 -5.99 -10.68 2.71
C GLN A 106 -5.29 -11.62 1.76
N CYS A 107 -4.59 -11.04 0.79
CA CYS A 107 -3.89 -11.76 -0.25
C CYS A 107 -2.59 -11.07 -0.63
N ILE A 108 -1.48 -11.80 -0.62
CA ILE A 108 -0.28 -11.38 -1.36
C ILE A 108 -0.38 -11.90 -2.79
N ASP A 109 -0.36 -10.99 -3.75
CA ASP A 109 -0.24 -11.29 -5.18
C ASP A 109 1.22 -11.15 -5.58
N MET A 110 1.91 -12.27 -5.72
CA MET A 110 3.34 -12.31 -6.02
C MET A 110 3.65 -11.83 -7.44
N LYS A 111 2.73 -12.03 -8.37
CA LYS A 111 2.89 -11.62 -9.77
C LYS A 111 2.88 -10.10 -9.89
N GLU A 112 1.92 -9.47 -9.21
CA GLU A 112 1.73 -8.01 -9.19
C GLU A 112 2.55 -7.33 -8.08
N ALA A 113 3.17 -8.11 -7.17
CA ALA A 113 3.88 -7.64 -5.98
C ALA A 113 3.04 -6.64 -5.16
N THR A 114 1.80 -7.00 -4.90
CA THR A 114 0.84 -6.21 -4.13
C THR A 114 0.27 -7.01 -2.98
N HIS A 115 0.05 -6.35 -1.84
CA HIS A 115 -0.70 -6.90 -0.73
C HIS A 115 -2.12 -6.32 -0.76
N ASN A 116 -3.10 -7.18 -0.93
CA ASN A 116 -4.49 -6.78 -1.13
C ASN A 116 -5.31 -7.16 0.08
N THR A 117 -6.21 -6.28 0.50
CA THR A 117 -7.16 -6.52 1.59
C THR A 117 -8.55 -6.12 1.13
N HIS A 118 -9.53 -6.92 1.49
CA HIS A 118 -10.95 -6.64 1.29
C HIS A 118 -11.72 -6.90 2.58
N PHE A 119 -12.72 -6.08 2.87
CA PHE A 119 -13.66 -6.27 3.97
C PHE A 119 -14.93 -5.44 3.79
N THR A 120 -15.99 -5.83 4.49
CA THR A 120 -17.22 -5.04 4.62
C THR A 120 -17.28 -4.46 6.04
N CYS A 121 -17.53 -3.14 6.18
CA CYS A 121 -17.62 -2.46 7.46
C CYS A 121 -19.08 -2.24 7.84
N ASP A 122 -19.56 -2.91 8.93
CA ASP A 122 -20.91 -2.76 9.53
C ASP A 122 -22.09 -2.69 8.53
N GLY A 123 -21.94 -3.31 7.34
CA GLY A 123 -22.91 -3.21 6.26
C GLY A 123 -23.08 -1.79 5.67
N LYS A 124 -22.20 -0.83 6.02
CA LYS A 124 -22.22 0.56 5.54
C LYS A 124 -21.32 0.78 4.33
N ALA A 125 -20.20 0.08 4.27
CA ALA A 125 -19.24 0.19 3.18
C ALA A 125 -18.61 -1.15 2.84
N ASP A 126 -18.30 -1.34 1.56
CA ASP A 126 -17.43 -2.39 1.06
C ASP A 126 -16.10 -1.76 0.67
N VAL A 127 -15.01 -2.27 1.22
CA VAL A 127 -13.70 -1.62 1.16
C VAL A 127 -12.68 -2.59 0.61
N SER A 128 -11.98 -2.16 -0.44
CA SER A 128 -10.83 -2.88 -0.99
C SER A 128 -9.62 -1.96 -1.00
N TYR A 129 -8.46 -2.46 -0.61
CA TYR A 129 -7.22 -1.70 -0.77
C TYR A 129 -6.04 -2.59 -1.10
N SER A 130 -5.07 -2.00 -1.78
CA SER A 130 -3.80 -2.64 -2.12
C SER A 130 -2.61 -1.79 -1.70
N ILE A 131 -1.60 -2.44 -1.14
CA ILE A 131 -0.32 -1.85 -0.74
C ILE A 131 0.75 -2.34 -1.70
N CYS A 132 1.59 -1.41 -2.17
CA CYS A 132 2.65 -1.70 -3.13
C CYS A 132 3.90 -0.90 -2.79
N ALA A 133 5.07 -1.55 -2.74
CA ALA A 133 6.36 -0.90 -2.80
C ALA A 133 6.76 -0.80 -4.29
N LEU A 134 6.86 0.42 -4.83
CA LEU A 134 7.02 0.64 -6.27
C LEU A 134 8.43 0.25 -6.75
N ARG A 135 8.53 -0.75 -7.64
CA ARG A 135 9.83 -1.20 -8.15
C ARG A 135 10.50 -0.19 -9.08
N ASN A 136 9.73 0.59 -9.79
CA ASN A 136 10.21 1.68 -10.66
C ASN A 136 10.48 2.99 -9.92
N LEU A 137 10.19 3.06 -8.62
CA LEU A 137 10.43 4.21 -7.76
C LEU A 137 10.89 3.68 -6.37
N PRO A 138 12.18 3.30 -6.20
CA PRO A 138 12.64 2.45 -5.10
C PRO A 138 12.45 3.00 -3.69
N TYR A 139 12.26 4.31 -3.53
CA TYR A 139 12.03 4.95 -2.23
C TYR A 139 10.55 5.22 -1.96
N ALA A 140 9.67 4.87 -2.90
CA ALA A 140 8.24 5.14 -2.82
C ALA A 140 7.38 3.88 -2.77
N GLY A 141 6.22 4.04 -2.18
CA GLY A 141 5.15 3.07 -2.14
C GLY A 141 3.80 3.75 -2.17
N LEU A 142 2.75 2.96 -2.27
CA LEU A 142 1.39 3.48 -2.29
C LEU A 142 0.40 2.54 -1.60
N VAL A 143 -0.70 3.14 -1.12
CA VAL A 143 -1.90 2.45 -0.66
C VAL A 143 -3.06 2.93 -1.52
N ARG A 144 -3.57 2.07 -2.40
CA ARG A 144 -4.73 2.36 -3.25
C ARG A 144 -5.98 1.84 -2.58
N VAL A 145 -7.01 2.67 -2.50
CA VAL A 145 -8.23 2.35 -1.78
C VAL A 145 -9.44 2.58 -2.68
N GLU A 146 -10.35 1.63 -2.70
CA GLU A 146 -11.70 1.73 -3.23
C GLU A 146 -12.70 1.54 -2.09
N VAL A 147 -13.64 2.47 -1.96
CA VAL A 147 -14.75 2.41 -1.01
C VAL A 147 -16.04 2.44 -1.80
N VAL A 148 -16.92 1.46 -1.59
CA VAL A 148 -18.27 1.42 -2.15
C VAL A 148 -19.26 1.65 -1.01
N ALA A 149 -20.04 2.72 -1.10
CA ALA A 149 -21.03 3.05 -0.09
C ALA A 149 -22.26 2.11 -0.21
N LEU A 150 -22.55 1.33 0.83
CA LEU A 150 -23.74 0.47 0.90
C LEU A 150 -24.98 1.19 1.45
N GLY A 151 -24.79 2.38 1.98
CA GLY A 151 -25.79 3.35 2.44
C GLY A 151 -25.22 4.75 2.35
N ASP A 152 -26.05 5.78 2.58
CA ASP A 152 -25.56 7.17 2.66
C ASP A 152 -24.59 7.28 3.83
N MET A 153 -23.40 7.85 3.58
CA MET A 153 -22.35 7.92 4.60
C MET A 153 -21.45 9.14 4.45
N TYR A 154 -20.83 9.52 5.56
CA TYR A 154 -19.72 10.46 5.60
C TYR A 154 -18.44 9.72 5.90
N LEU A 155 -17.51 9.76 4.96
CA LEU A 155 -16.20 9.10 5.06
C LEU A 155 -15.15 10.13 5.46
N THR A 156 -14.33 9.77 6.45
CA THR A 156 -13.11 10.51 6.81
C THR A 156 -11.93 9.55 6.81
N VAL A 157 -10.84 9.93 6.16
CA VAL A 157 -9.60 9.16 6.14
C VAL A 157 -8.45 10.07 6.51
N SER A 158 -7.69 9.68 7.52
CA SER A 158 -6.46 10.36 7.95
C SER A 158 -5.24 9.48 7.71
N ASN A 159 -4.08 10.13 7.56
CA ASN A 159 -2.78 9.48 7.40
C ASN A 159 -1.90 9.76 8.63
N PRO A 160 -2.03 8.97 9.71
CA PRO A 160 -1.16 9.07 10.87
C PRO A 160 0.25 8.61 10.50
N ILE A 161 1.22 9.50 10.71
CA ILE A 161 2.64 9.16 10.49
C ILE A 161 3.17 8.49 11.75
N GLU A 162 3.66 7.26 11.60
CA GLU A 162 4.30 6.54 12.70
C GLU A 162 5.81 6.71 12.66
N ILE A 163 6.37 7.11 13.79
CA ILE A 163 7.81 7.32 13.95
C ILE A 163 8.32 6.32 14.98
N PRO A 164 9.18 5.38 14.59
CA PRO A 164 9.76 4.41 15.52
C PRO A 164 10.57 5.07 16.64
N ASP A 165 10.66 4.38 17.79
CA ASP A 165 11.38 4.86 18.97
C ASP A 165 12.89 5.06 18.74
N GLU A 166 13.44 4.55 17.65
CA GLU A 166 14.84 4.70 17.28
C GLU A 166 15.24 6.11 16.81
N TYR A 167 14.29 7.04 16.80
CA TYR A 167 14.52 8.39 16.27
C TYR A 167 14.54 9.48 17.35
N LYS A 168 15.23 10.58 17.02
CA LYS A 168 15.30 11.84 17.76
C LYS A 168 15.19 13.03 16.81
N ASN A 169 15.06 14.26 17.34
CA ASN A 169 14.98 15.50 16.57
C ASN A 169 13.90 15.46 15.48
N ILE A 170 12.71 15.03 15.88
CA ILE A 170 11.55 14.83 15.00
C ILE A 170 10.96 16.18 14.62
N GLY A 171 10.69 16.37 13.34
CA GLY A 171 9.93 17.51 12.83
C GLY A 171 8.94 17.10 11.75
N SER A 172 7.91 17.91 11.56
CA SER A 172 6.91 17.71 10.50
C SER A 172 6.45 19.03 9.94
N LYS A 173 6.10 19.06 8.65
CA LYS A 173 5.50 20.24 8.01
C LYS A 173 4.59 19.85 6.85
N LEU A 174 3.65 20.76 6.55
CA LEU A 174 2.85 20.71 5.32
C LEU A 174 3.59 21.46 4.20
N VAL A 175 3.72 20.82 3.04
CA VAL A 175 4.25 21.37 1.81
C VAL A 175 3.14 21.41 0.78
N ASN A 176 2.83 22.59 0.25
CA ASN A 176 1.83 22.76 -0.82
C ASN A 176 2.54 22.89 -2.15
N VAL A 177 2.17 22.08 -3.12
CA VAL A 177 2.78 22.08 -4.45
C VAL A 177 1.71 21.99 -5.52
N ASN A 178 1.83 22.79 -6.58
CA ASN A 178 0.98 22.63 -7.76
C ASN A 178 1.63 21.67 -8.75
N VAL A 179 0.94 20.56 -9.05
CA VAL A 179 1.39 19.55 -10.00
C VAL A 179 0.34 19.44 -11.12
N ASN A 180 0.69 19.82 -12.33
CA ASN A 180 -0.21 19.78 -13.49
C ASN A 180 -1.54 20.52 -13.25
N GLY A 181 -1.50 21.66 -12.55
CA GLY A 181 -2.69 22.44 -12.17
C GLY A 181 -3.49 21.82 -11.01
N ASN A 182 -2.94 20.83 -10.29
CA ASN A 182 -3.50 20.23 -9.09
C ASN A 182 -2.70 20.68 -7.87
N ASP A 183 -3.37 21.23 -6.88
CA ASP A 183 -2.75 21.53 -5.59
C ASP A 183 -2.67 20.24 -4.76
N ILE A 184 -1.45 19.81 -4.50
CA ILE A 184 -1.15 18.62 -3.70
C ILE A 184 -0.60 19.09 -2.36
N LYS A 185 -1.15 18.54 -1.29
CA LYS A 185 -0.68 18.78 0.08
C LYS A 185 0.14 17.59 0.52
N ILE A 186 1.43 17.81 0.69
CA ILE A 186 2.40 16.79 1.12
C ILE A 186 2.68 16.98 2.60
N VAL A 187 2.51 15.94 3.38
CA VAL A 187 2.97 15.88 4.77
C VAL A 187 4.38 15.33 4.75
N ARG A 188 5.38 16.15 5.09
CA ARG A 188 6.76 15.73 5.27
C ARG A 188 7.09 15.61 6.74
N THR A 189 7.63 14.47 7.15
CA THR A 189 8.13 14.20 8.50
C THR A 189 9.58 13.75 8.41
N TRP A 190 10.43 14.26 9.30
CA TRP A 190 11.83 13.92 9.33
C TRP A 190 12.35 13.69 10.74
N ALA A 191 13.42 12.94 10.85
CA ALA A 191 14.08 12.64 12.10
C ALA A 191 15.55 12.24 11.88
N LEU A 192 16.30 12.16 12.97
CA LEU A 192 17.63 11.55 13.01
C LEU A 192 17.55 10.23 13.78
N SER A 193 18.25 9.20 13.34
CA SER A 193 18.40 7.99 14.15
C SER A 193 19.23 8.30 15.40
N LYS A 194 18.98 7.57 16.50
CA LYS A 194 19.49 7.94 17.85
C LYS A 194 20.99 7.95 17.95
N TYR A 195 21.68 6.97 17.36
CA TYR A 195 23.11 6.77 17.59
C TYR A 195 23.98 7.22 16.43
N ARG A 196 23.64 6.81 15.20
CA ARG A 196 24.43 7.16 14.01
C ARG A 196 23.95 8.41 13.29
N GLU A 197 22.90 9.05 13.81
CA GLU A 197 22.34 10.29 13.28
C GLU A 197 21.99 10.21 11.79
N GLN A 198 21.57 9.02 11.34
CA GLN A 198 21.08 8.86 9.97
C GLN A 198 19.88 9.78 9.77
N LYS A 199 19.98 10.65 8.78
CA LYS A 199 18.86 11.51 8.38
C LYS A 199 17.83 10.66 7.67
N VAL A 200 16.58 10.71 8.12
CA VAL A 200 15.46 10.03 7.48
C VAL A 200 14.32 11.02 7.29
N SER A 201 13.73 11.02 6.12
CA SER A 201 12.55 11.81 5.79
C SER A 201 11.52 10.96 5.10
N ALA A 202 10.27 11.09 5.52
CA ALA A 202 9.11 10.49 4.89
C ALA A 202 8.14 11.58 4.46
N SER A 203 7.64 11.47 3.24
CA SER A 203 6.63 12.36 2.67
C SER A 203 5.45 11.56 2.18
N SER A 204 4.22 12.07 2.35
CA SER A 204 3.01 11.44 1.84
C SER A 204 1.99 12.46 1.35
N ALA A 205 1.17 12.05 0.39
CA ALA A 205 0.07 12.85 -0.12
C ALA A 205 -1.10 11.97 -0.55
N PHE A 206 -2.32 12.47 -0.34
CA PHE A 206 -3.52 11.88 -0.91
C PHE A 206 -3.68 12.31 -2.37
N ILE A 207 -3.90 11.34 -3.25
CA ILE A 207 -4.18 11.52 -4.68
C ILE A 207 -5.58 10.97 -4.96
N TYR A 208 -6.46 11.79 -5.51
CA TYR A 208 -7.86 11.45 -5.85
C TYR A 208 -8.34 12.28 -7.03
N ASP A 209 -9.49 11.93 -7.62
CA ASP A 209 -10.08 12.69 -8.74
C ASP A 209 -10.51 14.08 -8.25
N LYS A 210 -10.11 15.11 -8.99
CA LYS A 210 -10.48 16.51 -8.75
C LYS A 210 -11.99 16.79 -8.75
N ASN A 211 -12.75 16.03 -9.55
CA ASN A 211 -14.19 16.21 -9.67
C ASN A 211 -14.94 15.69 -8.45
N SER A 212 -14.24 15.04 -7.51
CA SER A 212 -14.82 14.63 -6.23
C SER A 212 -14.96 15.82 -5.28
N SER A 213 -16.05 15.88 -4.53
CA SER A 213 -16.32 16.90 -3.51
C SER A 213 -15.51 16.67 -2.21
N VAL A 214 -14.25 16.29 -2.38
CA VAL A 214 -13.34 15.97 -1.26
C VAL A 214 -12.90 17.24 -0.55
N GLN A 215 -13.07 17.25 0.77
CA GLN A 215 -12.48 18.24 1.65
C GLN A 215 -11.13 17.71 2.18
N GLN A 216 -10.07 18.49 2.03
CA GLN A 216 -8.77 18.13 2.54
C GLN A 216 -8.33 19.08 3.65
N GLN A 217 -7.93 18.50 4.79
CA GLN A 217 -7.47 19.21 5.97
C GLN A 217 -6.08 18.70 6.39
N TYR A 218 -5.42 19.51 7.20
CA TYR A 218 -4.16 19.15 7.86
C TYR A 218 -4.26 19.52 9.34
N ASN A 219 -4.10 18.52 10.19
CA ASN A 219 -4.08 18.71 11.63
C ASN A 219 -2.99 17.80 12.24
N GLY A 220 -1.72 18.11 11.91
CA GLY A 220 -0.56 17.27 12.24
C GLY A 220 -0.42 16.04 11.33
N SER A 221 -1.50 15.61 10.68
CA SER A 221 -1.54 14.58 9.64
C SER A 221 -2.44 15.04 8.48
N GLY A 222 -2.24 14.45 7.28
CA GLY A 222 -3.16 14.68 6.16
C GLY A 222 -4.50 14.00 6.43
N GLN A 223 -5.60 14.67 6.10
CA GLN A 223 -6.95 14.13 6.22
C GLN A 223 -7.78 14.52 5.00
N ILE A 224 -8.59 13.58 4.51
CA ILE A 224 -9.62 13.79 3.50
C ILE A 224 -10.98 13.37 4.02
N SER A 225 -12.03 14.06 3.58
CA SER A 225 -13.43 13.73 3.93
C SER A 225 -14.34 13.92 2.73
N ILE A 226 -15.36 13.07 2.62
CA ILE A 226 -16.33 13.09 1.53
C ILE A 226 -17.68 12.51 1.99
N SER A 227 -18.78 13.07 1.49
CA SER A 227 -20.11 12.47 1.62
C SER A 227 -20.38 11.58 0.41
N LEU A 228 -20.81 10.35 0.64
CA LEU A 228 -21.15 9.37 -0.39
C LEU A 228 -22.60 8.93 -0.23
N LYS A 229 -23.30 8.84 -1.36
CA LYS A 229 -24.63 8.23 -1.44
C LYS A 229 -24.53 6.73 -1.64
N LYS A 230 -25.58 6.01 -1.26
CA LYS A 230 -25.67 4.57 -1.50
C LYS A 230 -25.36 4.23 -2.96
N GLY A 231 -24.43 3.30 -3.18
CA GLY A 231 -23.96 2.83 -4.49
C GLY A 231 -22.82 3.66 -5.09
N GLU A 232 -22.49 4.81 -4.52
CA GLU A 232 -21.33 5.59 -5.00
C GLU A 232 -20.02 4.93 -4.62
N LYS A 233 -19.03 5.11 -5.49
CA LYS A 233 -17.66 4.64 -5.32
C LYS A 233 -16.72 5.82 -5.13
N PHE A 234 -15.79 5.68 -4.22
CA PHE A 234 -14.72 6.63 -4.03
C PHE A 234 -13.36 5.93 -4.13
N PHE A 235 -12.50 6.47 -4.97
CA PHE A 235 -11.13 5.99 -5.18
C PHE A 235 -10.15 7.05 -4.71
N PHE A 236 -9.20 6.65 -3.91
CA PHE A 236 -8.05 7.48 -3.58
C PHE A 236 -6.79 6.64 -3.43
N THR A 237 -5.65 7.30 -3.49
CA THR A 237 -4.36 6.69 -3.22
C THR A 237 -3.59 7.54 -2.24
N LEU A 238 -3.02 6.93 -1.22
CA LEU A 238 -1.96 7.53 -0.44
C LEU A 238 -0.64 7.15 -1.10
N LEU A 239 0.04 8.14 -1.67
CA LEU A 239 1.39 7.99 -2.22
C LEU A 239 2.37 8.46 -1.16
N GLY A 240 3.39 7.66 -0.87
CA GLY A 240 4.40 7.97 0.12
C GLY A 240 5.80 7.63 -0.35
N ALA A 241 6.80 8.31 0.22
CA ALA A 241 8.21 8.03 -0.02
C ALA A 241 9.01 8.14 1.27
N VAL A 242 10.09 7.35 1.39
CA VAL A 242 11.02 7.39 2.53
C VAL A 242 12.44 7.45 2.00
N CYS A 243 13.11 8.59 2.24
CA CYS A 243 14.47 8.85 1.78
C CYS A 243 15.44 9.01 2.96
N THR A 244 16.70 8.65 2.75
CA THR A 244 17.72 8.66 3.81
C THR A 244 18.97 9.40 3.40
N GLY A 245 19.73 9.88 4.40
CA GLY A 245 21.03 10.55 4.20
C GLY A 245 22.12 9.62 3.68
N ARG A 246 21.89 8.30 3.65
CA ARG A 246 22.78 7.35 2.99
C ARG A 246 22.79 7.54 1.48
N ASP A 247 21.60 7.70 0.88
CA ASP A 247 21.42 7.70 -0.57
C ASP A 247 21.33 9.11 -1.13
N PHE A 248 20.95 10.10 -0.30
CA PHE A 248 20.70 11.47 -0.71
C PHE A 248 21.39 12.49 0.21
N ILE A 249 22.01 13.50 -0.38
CA ILE A 249 22.60 14.64 0.37
C ILE A 249 21.49 15.37 1.14
N ASP A 250 20.33 15.55 0.50
CA ASP A 250 19.14 16.20 1.08
C ASP A 250 17.92 15.26 1.00
N PRO A 251 17.80 14.29 1.93
CA PRO A 251 16.68 13.37 1.94
C PRO A 251 15.34 14.06 2.24
N TYR A 252 15.37 15.26 2.83
CA TYR A 252 14.16 16.01 3.16
C TYR A 252 13.43 16.51 1.90
N ASN A 253 14.17 17.12 0.98
CA ASN A 253 13.57 17.52 -0.28
C ASN A 253 13.37 16.35 -1.23
N GLU A 254 14.17 15.31 -1.13
CA GLU A 254 14.07 14.17 -2.02
C GLU A 254 12.78 13.37 -1.75
N SER A 255 12.39 13.16 -0.49
CA SER A 255 11.11 12.50 -0.19
C SER A 255 9.89 13.26 -0.75
N ASP A 256 9.92 14.60 -0.78
CA ASP A 256 8.91 15.41 -1.46
C ASP A 256 8.94 15.22 -2.98
N ARG A 257 10.15 15.21 -3.58
CA ARG A 257 10.33 15.03 -5.05
C ARG A 257 9.79 13.68 -5.53
N GLU A 258 10.02 12.62 -4.78
CA GLU A 258 9.48 11.30 -5.08
C GLU A 258 7.95 11.31 -5.13
N VAL A 259 7.30 11.96 -4.15
CA VAL A 259 5.84 12.11 -4.11
C VAL A 259 5.35 13.01 -5.25
N ILE A 260 6.03 14.13 -5.53
CA ILE A 260 5.69 15.05 -6.62
C ILE A 260 5.84 14.34 -7.98
N TYR A 261 6.94 13.61 -8.17
CA TYR A 261 7.16 12.83 -9.39
C TYR A 261 6.07 11.79 -9.60
N GLY A 262 5.76 11.00 -8.57
CA GLY A 262 4.72 9.99 -8.67
C GLY A 262 3.33 10.59 -8.96
N ALA A 263 2.99 11.70 -8.34
CA ALA A 263 1.75 12.42 -8.62
C ALA A 263 1.71 13.00 -10.05
N LYS A 264 2.85 13.45 -10.58
CA LYS A 264 2.98 13.97 -11.95
C LYS A 264 2.86 12.88 -13.01
N GLU A 265 3.52 11.74 -12.79
CA GLU A 265 3.44 10.58 -13.69
C GLU A 265 2.03 9.98 -13.72
N GLY A 266 1.33 10.02 -12.59
CA GLY A 266 0.00 9.44 -12.42
C GLY A 266 0.04 7.94 -12.13
N LEU A 267 -0.97 7.49 -11.40
CA LEU A 267 -1.02 6.13 -10.83
C LEU A 267 -0.97 5.01 -11.87
N THR A 268 -1.60 5.21 -13.02
CA THR A 268 -1.62 4.21 -14.10
C THR A 268 -0.21 3.93 -14.58
N ARG A 269 0.57 4.98 -14.93
CA ARG A 269 1.95 4.80 -15.42
C ARG A 269 2.88 4.23 -14.35
N LEU A 270 2.71 4.64 -13.09
CA LEU A 270 3.47 4.08 -11.98
C LEU A 270 3.25 2.57 -11.85
N MET A 271 1.98 2.14 -11.87
CA MET A 271 1.65 0.72 -11.76
C MET A 271 2.06 -0.08 -13.01
N ASP A 272 1.96 0.49 -14.20
CA ASP A 272 2.42 -0.17 -15.44
C ASP A 272 3.94 -0.34 -15.43
N GLY A 273 4.68 0.68 -14.99
CA GLY A 273 6.14 0.60 -14.82
C GLY A 273 6.53 -0.45 -13.77
N HIS A 274 5.83 -0.48 -12.64
CA HIS A 274 6.02 -1.48 -11.59
C HIS A 274 5.79 -2.90 -12.11
N ARG A 275 4.65 -3.16 -12.78
CA ARG A 275 4.32 -4.47 -13.38
C ARG A 275 5.33 -4.91 -14.41
N LYS A 276 5.78 -3.98 -15.27
CA LYS A 276 6.79 -4.28 -16.29
C LYS A 276 8.07 -4.81 -15.65
N LEU A 277 8.56 -4.19 -14.60
CA LEU A 277 9.78 -4.61 -13.90
C LEU A 277 9.60 -5.95 -13.17
N TRP A 278 8.45 -6.20 -12.55
CA TRP A 278 8.16 -7.51 -11.96
C TRP A 278 8.02 -8.61 -13.02
N ASN A 279 7.39 -8.32 -14.17
CA ASN A 279 7.32 -9.27 -15.28
C ASN A 279 8.71 -9.63 -15.82
N GLU A 280 9.68 -8.70 -15.79
CA GLU A 280 11.09 -9.02 -16.12
C GLU A 280 11.71 -9.97 -15.09
N MET A 281 11.45 -9.77 -13.80
CA MET A 281 11.93 -10.67 -12.73
C MET A 281 11.33 -12.06 -12.89
N TRP A 282 10.05 -12.17 -13.21
CA TRP A 282 9.34 -13.43 -13.38
C TRP A 282 9.70 -14.21 -14.65
N LYS A 283 10.57 -13.69 -15.52
CA LYS A 283 11.19 -14.49 -16.59
C LYS A 283 12.08 -15.62 -16.05
N GLY A 284 12.54 -15.50 -14.82
CA GLY A 284 13.27 -16.54 -14.09
C GLY A 284 12.38 -17.47 -13.26
N ASP A 285 11.06 -17.54 -13.52
CA ASP A 285 10.14 -18.42 -12.79
C ASP A 285 10.53 -19.88 -12.93
N ILE A 286 10.33 -20.65 -11.86
CA ILE A 286 10.50 -22.10 -11.84
C ILE A 286 9.11 -22.73 -11.88
N VAL A 287 8.80 -23.44 -12.96
CA VAL A 287 7.49 -24.09 -13.15
C VAL A 287 7.53 -25.51 -12.62
N ILE A 288 6.60 -25.82 -11.72
CA ILE A 288 6.37 -27.16 -11.16
C ILE A 288 5.01 -27.66 -11.68
N GLU A 289 5.02 -28.79 -12.36
CA GLU A 289 3.78 -29.41 -12.87
C GLU A 289 3.26 -30.47 -11.88
N GLY A 290 1.96 -30.49 -11.67
CA GLY A 290 1.28 -31.51 -10.88
C GLY A 290 1.24 -31.28 -9.38
N ASP A 291 1.84 -30.20 -8.87
CA ASP A 291 1.80 -29.83 -7.45
C ASP A 291 1.65 -28.32 -7.27
N ASP A 292 0.42 -27.86 -7.10
CA ASP A 292 0.06 -26.44 -6.94
C ASP A 292 0.61 -25.82 -5.66
N GLU A 293 0.76 -26.60 -4.58
CA GLU A 293 1.29 -26.14 -3.31
C GLU A 293 2.79 -25.89 -3.41
N ALA A 294 3.52 -26.85 -3.99
CA ALA A 294 4.94 -26.70 -4.27
C ALA A 294 5.20 -25.52 -5.21
N GLN A 295 4.38 -25.32 -6.24
CA GLN A 295 4.50 -24.19 -7.15
C GLN A 295 4.33 -22.84 -6.42
N ARG A 296 3.31 -22.68 -5.56
CA ARG A 296 3.14 -21.46 -4.76
C ARG A 296 4.29 -21.24 -3.79
N THR A 297 4.77 -22.29 -3.15
CA THR A 297 5.90 -22.23 -2.20
C THR A 297 7.18 -21.75 -2.89
N VAL A 298 7.50 -22.30 -4.06
CA VAL A 298 8.69 -21.89 -4.83
C VAL A 298 8.56 -20.43 -5.29
N ARG A 299 7.41 -20.02 -5.81
CA ARG A 299 7.17 -18.61 -6.18
C ARG A 299 7.26 -17.66 -5.00
N PHE A 300 6.76 -18.06 -3.83
CA PHE A 300 6.91 -17.26 -2.62
C PHE A 300 8.37 -17.14 -2.18
N ALA A 301 9.15 -18.20 -2.29
CA ALA A 301 10.58 -18.13 -2.05
C ALA A 301 11.31 -17.21 -3.02
N LEU A 302 11.03 -17.32 -4.33
CA LEU A 302 11.59 -16.43 -5.37
C LEU A 302 11.17 -14.97 -5.19
N TYR A 303 9.92 -14.73 -4.76
CA TYR A 303 9.42 -13.39 -4.48
C TYR A 303 10.18 -12.68 -3.35
N ASN A 304 10.70 -13.44 -2.37
CA ASN A 304 11.41 -12.91 -1.20
C ASN A 304 12.94 -12.82 -1.40
N LEU A 305 13.48 -13.25 -2.54
CA LEU A 305 14.89 -13.11 -2.91
C LEU A 305 15.18 -11.74 -3.52
#